data_68f0eb446e69b7eba513572ef74e94c5
#
_entry.id   68f0eb446e69b7eba513572ef74e94c5
#
_cell.length_a   1.000
_cell.length_b   1.000
_cell.length_c   1.000
_cell.angle_alpha   90.00
_cell.angle_beta   90.00
_cell.angle_gamma   90.00
#
_symmetry.space_group_name_H-M   'P 1'
#
loop_
_entity.id
_entity.type
_entity.pdbx_description
1 polymer ?
#
loop_
_entity_poly.entity_id
_entity_poly.type
_entity_poly.pdbx_seq_one_letter_code
_entity_poly.pdbx_strand_id
1 'polypeptide(L)'
;MAIEKFPIGRGATLHELHEDPHPLLARLRTAEPVSWLAVRGGWLVTRYDLAVSVMRDPTTFTVDDPRFSTSRVVGESMLSLDGPEHTRHREPFAHPFRPSGVEDRFAGFVEAETDGLISAIRPAGSAELRHQFAGPLAVAVVTEALGLCDVDVDTVLSWYAAIVAAVSGVTAGGPVPPAGAEAFAALRAAVKRTLDATNDPSLLGAAARAPQRLSPDEVASNAAVLMFGGIDTTEGMILNAVRHLLDDPGTLPVLRDQPDLLPNAIEESIRLEPAAAVVDRYATRNVELGDAQIRRGELVSVSIAAANRDPIVFSDPDRFDIRRANAKLNLAFAQGPHFCLGAQLARTETTIAVARLLDGLPGLRLDPDHPNAPRGLVFRKPATLQVRWTV
;
A
#
# COMPACT_ATOMS: atom_id res chain seq x y z
N MET A 1 5.58 -29.00 -19.66
CA MET A 1 5.74 -28.49 -21.06
C MET A 1 5.48 -27.00 -21.21
N ALA A 2 4.34 -26.40 -20.77
CA ALA A 2 4.14 -24.94 -20.92
C ALA A 2 5.08 -24.10 -20.04
N ILE A 3 5.37 -24.56 -18.84
CA ILE A 3 6.19 -23.86 -17.83
C ILE A 3 7.70 -23.87 -18.20
N GLU A 4 8.18 -24.77 -19.02
CA GLU A 4 9.57 -24.86 -19.46
C GLU A 4 10.00 -23.67 -20.36
N LYS A 5 9.03 -22.94 -20.90
CA LYS A 5 9.27 -21.75 -21.73
C LYS A 5 9.71 -20.51 -20.95
N PHE A 6 9.67 -20.55 -19.61
CA PHE A 6 9.92 -19.40 -18.75
C PHE A 6 11.14 -19.62 -17.83
N PRO A 7 12.37 -19.74 -18.40
CA PRO A 7 13.55 -20.08 -17.63
C PRO A 7 13.95 -18.99 -16.61
N ILE A 8 13.70 -17.70 -16.90
CA ILE A 8 14.04 -16.59 -15.98
C ILE A 8 13.16 -16.67 -14.73
N GLY A 9 11.83 -16.75 -14.89
CA GLY A 9 10.93 -16.82 -13.75
C GLY A 9 11.03 -18.11 -12.95
N ARG A 10 11.32 -19.24 -13.60
CA ARG A 10 11.60 -20.51 -12.91
C ARG A 10 12.84 -20.47 -12.05
N GLY A 11 13.86 -19.72 -12.47
CA GLY A 11 15.10 -19.54 -11.73
C GLY A 11 15.05 -18.43 -10.67
N ALA A 12 13.96 -17.65 -10.62
CA ALA A 12 13.79 -16.57 -9.66
C ALA A 12 13.75 -17.09 -8.22
N THR A 13 14.34 -16.34 -7.30
CA THR A 13 14.40 -16.67 -5.87
C THR A 13 13.59 -15.68 -5.05
N LEU A 14 13.10 -16.12 -3.86
CA LEU A 14 12.47 -15.20 -2.91
C LEU A 14 13.43 -14.13 -2.42
N HIS A 15 14.70 -14.44 -2.31
CA HIS A 15 15.74 -13.50 -1.90
C HIS A 15 15.86 -12.34 -2.90
N GLU A 16 16.00 -12.63 -4.21
CA GLU A 16 16.03 -11.59 -5.26
C GLU A 16 14.76 -10.72 -5.23
N LEU A 17 13.57 -11.36 -5.12
CA LEU A 17 12.31 -10.66 -5.08
C LEU A 17 12.13 -9.79 -3.83
N HIS A 18 12.77 -10.16 -2.72
CA HIS A 18 12.67 -9.45 -1.44
C HIS A 18 13.69 -8.31 -1.30
N GLU A 19 14.94 -8.55 -1.65
CA GLU A 19 16.03 -7.59 -1.44
C GLU A 19 16.02 -6.50 -2.53
N ASP A 20 16.36 -6.85 -3.77
CA ASP A 20 16.33 -5.94 -4.92
C ASP A 20 15.72 -6.65 -6.14
N PRO A 21 14.40 -6.55 -6.35
CA PRO A 21 13.76 -7.22 -7.46
C PRO A 21 13.97 -6.54 -8.82
N HIS A 22 14.40 -5.28 -8.85
CA HIS A 22 14.38 -4.47 -10.07
C HIS A 22 15.22 -5.05 -11.22
N PRO A 23 16.44 -5.59 -11.02
CA PRO A 23 17.20 -6.24 -12.10
C PRO A 23 16.49 -7.48 -12.67
N LEU A 24 15.90 -8.31 -11.80
CA LEU A 24 15.12 -9.48 -12.21
C LEU A 24 13.85 -9.05 -12.96
N LEU A 25 13.10 -8.07 -12.42
CA LEU A 25 11.88 -7.56 -13.02
C LEU A 25 12.12 -6.93 -14.39
N ALA A 26 13.24 -6.23 -14.60
CA ALA A 26 13.62 -5.69 -15.89
C ALA A 26 13.86 -6.80 -16.94
N ARG A 27 14.55 -7.88 -16.56
CA ARG A 27 14.78 -9.05 -17.40
C ARG A 27 13.46 -9.75 -17.76
N LEU A 28 12.60 -9.97 -16.76
CA LEU A 28 11.27 -10.56 -16.96
C LEU A 28 10.42 -9.71 -17.90
N ARG A 29 10.33 -8.42 -17.67
CA ARG A 29 9.54 -7.49 -18.49
C ARG A 29 9.95 -7.53 -19.96
N THR A 30 11.25 -7.68 -20.23
CA THR A 30 11.80 -7.71 -21.59
C THR A 30 11.63 -9.05 -22.28
N ALA A 31 11.91 -10.16 -21.58
CA ALA A 31 12.02 -11.49 -22.19
C ALA A 31 10.81 -12.40 -21.87
N GLU A 32 10.21 -12.25 -20.71
CA GLU A 32 9.12 -13.09 -20.21
C GLU A 32 8.08 -12.20 -19.50
N PRO A 33 7.34 -11.32 -20.21
CA PRO A 33 6.47 -10.31 -19.58
C PRO A 33 5.33 -10.91 -18.75
N VAL A 34 4.95 -12.15 -19.01
CA VAL A 34 4.12 -13.01 -18.15
C VAL A 34 4.91 -14.29 -17.93
N SER A 35 5.41 -14.47 -16.72
CA SER A 35 6.36 -15.55 -16.42
C SER A 35 5.91 -16.41 -15.25
N TRP A 36 6.18 -17.72 -15.33
CA TRP A 36 5.92 -18.65 -14.23
C TRP A 36 7.01 -18.54 -13.16
N LEU A 37 6.65 -18.06 -11.98
CA LEU A 37 7.53 -18.05 -10.81
C LEU A 37 7.36 -19.35 -10.02
N ALA A 38 8.32 -20.27 -10.14
CA ALA A 38 8.28 -21.55 -9.42
C ALA A 38 8.22 -21.35 -7.89
N VAL A 39 8.93 -20.34 -7.38
CA VAL A 39 8.99 -19.98 -5.96
C VAL A 39 7.65 -19.49 -5.39
N ARG A 40 6.74 -19.01 -6.24
CA ARG A 40 5.38 -18.59 -5.84
C ARG A 40 4.29 -19.58 -6.26
N GLY A 41 4.61 -20.53 -7.13
CA GLY A 41 3.62 -21.43 -7.72
C GLY A 41 2.56 -20.70 -8.55
N GLY A 42 2.95 -19.62 -9.25
CA GLY A 42 2.03 -18.76 -9.98
C GLY A 42 2.72 -17.92 -11.06
N TRP A 43 1.91 -17.22 -11.82
CA TRP A 43 2.34 -16.29 -12.87
C TRP A 43 2.65 -14.92 -12.31
N LEU A 44 3.68 -14.23 -12.86
CA LEU A 44 3.99 -12.82 -12.60
C LEU A 44 3.84 -12.02 -13.89
N VAL A 45 3.03 -10.97 -13.84
CA VAL A 45 2.83 -10.01 -14.93
C VAL A 45 3.69 -8.78 -14.65
N THR A 46 4.56 -8.40 -15.60
CA THR A 46 5.57 -7.34 -15.39
C THR A 46 5.43 -6.15 -16.34
N ARG A 47 4.72 -6.30 -17.45
CA ARG A 47 4.51 -5.24 -18.44
C ARG A 47 3.28 -4.40 -18.09
N TYR A 48 3.34 -3.09 -18.33
CA TYR A 48 2.32 -2.12 -17.95
C TYR A 48 0.94 -2.41 -18.55
N ASP A 49 0.87 -2.61 -19.87
CA ASP A 49 -0.38 -2.87 -20.58
C ASP A 49 -1.08 -4.16 -20.11
N LEU A 50 -0.30 -5.22 -19.88
CA LEU A 50 -0.80 -6.50 -19.36
C LEU A 50 -1.24 -6.37 -17.90
N ALA A 51 -0.51 -5.61 -17.09
CA ALA A 51 -0.88 -5.31 -15.70
C ALA A 51 -2.23 -4.60 -15.61
N VAL A 52 -2.44 -3.57 -16.45
CA VAL A 52 -3.72 -2.85 -16.56
C VAL A 52 -4.84 -3.78 -17.00
N SER A 53 -4.58 -4.64 -18.01
CA SER A 53 -5.56 -5.61 -18.50
C SER A 53 -6.03 -6.55 -17.40
N VAL A 54 -5.10 -7.15 -16.64
CA VAL A 54 -5.43 -8.06 -15.53
C VAL A 54 -6.25 -7.36 -14.45
N MET A 55 -5.84 -6.16 -14.04
CA MET A 55 -6.52 -5.44 -12.94
C MET A 55 -7.92 -4.92 -13.33
N ARG A 56 -8.18 -4.72 -14.62
CA ARG A 56 -9.48 -4.21 -15.12
C ARG A 56 -10.47 -5.32 -15.48
N ASP A 57 -10.05 -6.57 -15.50
CA ASP A 57 -10.92 -7.71 -15.84
C ASP A 57 -11.13 -8.65 -14.63
N PRO A 58 -11.98 -8.28 -13.66
CA PRO A 58 -12.29 -9.13 -12.51
C PRO A 58 -13.07 -10.39 -12.88
N THR A 59 -13.66 -10.42 -14.08
CA THR A 59 -14.40 -11.60 -14.56
C THR A 59 -13.47 -12.74 -14.96
N THR A 60 -12.27 -12.40 -15.46
CA THR A 60 -11.22 -13.37 -15.81
C THR A 60 -10.19 -13.53 -14.69
N PHE A 61 -9.89 -12.47 -13.93
CA PHE A 61 -8.85 -12.42 -12.90
C PHE A 61 -9.43 -11.90 -11.58
N THR A 62 -9.95 -12.81 -10.78
CA THR A 62 -10.70 -12.50 -9.56
C THR A 62 -9.80 -12.40 -8.31
N VAL A 63 -10.25 -11.64 -7.32
CA VAL A 63 -9.78 -11.74 -5.92
C VAL A 63 -10.65 -12.68 -5.10
N ASP A 64 -11.87 -12.98 -5.57
CA ASP A 64 -12.84 -13.83 -4.89
C ASP A 64 -12.46 -15.32 -5.07
N ASP A 65 -11.49 -15.73 -4.26
CA ASP A 65 -10.96 -17.10 -4.24
C ASP A 65 -10.74 -17.52 -2.78
N PRO A 66 -11.14 -18.74 -2.37
CA PRO A 66 -11.00 -19.22 -0.99
C PRO A 66 -9.54 -19.29 -0.48
N ARG A 67 -8.56 -19.18 -1.36
CA ARG A 67 -7.13 -19.09 -1.00
C ARG A 67 -6.67 -17.67 -0.67
N PHE A 68 -7.50 -16.65 -0.88
CA PHE A 68 -7.14 -15.27 -0.59
C PHE A 68 -6.92 -15.10 0.92
N SER A 69 -5.66 -14.90 1.32
CA SER A 69 -5.22 -15.05 2.71
C SER A 69 -5.89 -14.06 3.67
N THR A 70 -6.18 -12.84 3.22
CA THR A 70 -6.82 -11.82 4.06
C THR A 70 -8.22 -12.25 4.48
N SER A 71 -9.05 -12.78 3.56
CA SER A 71 -10.40 -13.23 3.88
C SER A 71 -10.42 -14.41 4.87
N ARG A 72 -9.38 -15.24 4.86
CA ARG A 72 -9.24 -16.35 5.83
C ARG A 72 -8.96 -15.86 7.25
N VAL A 73 -8.43 -14.66 7.43
CA VAL A 73 -8.12 -14.09 8.75
C VAL A 73 -9.23 -13.18 9.25
N VAL A 74 -9.72 -12.28 8.39
CA VAL A 74 -10.66 -11.21 8.79
C VAL A 74 -12.06 -11.34 8.18
N GLY A 75 -12.33 -12.42 7.43
CA GLY A 75 -13.59 -12.62 6.73
C GLY A 75 -13.67 -11.89 5.38
N GLU A 76 -14.79 -12.04 4.70
CA GLU A 76 -15.07 -11.38 3.42
C GLU A 76 -15.13 -9.86 3.56
N SER A 77 -14.59 -9.16 2.57
CA SER A 77 -14.46 -7.71 2.58
C SER A 77 -14.39 -7.16 1.16
N MET A 78 -14.42 -5.84 1.00
CA MET A 78 -14.21 -5.18 -0.29
C MET A 78 -12.88 -5.53 -0.97
N LEU A 79 -11.92 -6.11 -0.26
CA LEU A 79 -10.63 -6.53 -0.84
C LEU A 79 -10.69 -7.92 -1.45
N SER A 80 -11.55 -8.80 -0.94
CA SER A 80 -11.61 -10.22 -1.28
C SER A 80 -12.87 -10.64 -2.06
N LEU A 81 -13.72 -9.70 -2.43
CA LEU A 81 -14.95 -9.90 -3.16
C LEU A 81 -14.89 -9.24 -4.54
N ASP A 82 -15.64 -9.76 -5.50
CA ASP A 82 -15.85 -9.15 -6.81
C ASP A 82 -17.34 -8.94 -7.12
N GLY A 83 -17.63 -8.26 -8.21
CA GLY A 83 -18.98 -8.04 -8.72
C GLY A 83 -19.90 -7.25 -7.77
N PRO A 84 -21.19 -7.65 -7.66
CA PRO A 84 -22.17 -6.93 -6.84
C PRO A 84 -21.83 -6.90 -5.35
N GLU A 85 -21.26 -7.97 -4.80
CA GLU A 85 -20.86 -8.03 -3.39
C GLU A 85 -19.69 -7.10 -3.09
N HIS A 86 -18.70 -7.01 -3.98
CA HIS A 86 -17.66 -6.00 -3.87
C HIS A 86 -18.26 -4.58 -3.80
N THR A 87 -19.21 -4.27 -4.69
CA THR A 87 -19.87 -2.95 -4.70
C THR A 87 -20.62 -2.71 -3.39
N ARG A 88 -21.36 -3.70 -2.89
CA ARG A 88 -22.12 -3.62 -1.62
C ARG A 88 -21.20 -3.33 -0.44
N HIS A 89 -20.03 -3.98 -0.37
CA HIS A 89 -19.05 -3.77 0.71
C HIS A 89 -18.30 -2.45 0.58
N ARG A 90 -18.01 -1.99 -0.65
CA ARG A 90 -17.17 -0.81 -0.92
C ARG A 90 -17.92 0.51 -0.82
N GLU A 91 -19.14 0.57 -1.36
CA GLU A 91 -19.89 1.82 -1.51
C GLU A 91 -20.15 2.58 -0.20
N PRO A 92 -20.44 1.92 0.94
CA PRO A 92 -20.62 2.59 2.23
C PRO A 92 -19.41 3.43 2.68
N PHE A 93 -18.22 3.02 2.28
CA PHE A 93 -16.96 3.68 2.67
C PHE A 93 -16.46 4.68 1.61
N ALA A 94 -17.03 4.70 0.40
CA ALA A 94 -16.42 5.42 -0.74
C ALA A 94 -16.55 6.95 -0.64
N HIS A 95 -17.66 7.46 -0.09
CA HIS A 95 -17.94 8.89 -0.09
C HIS A 95 -16.90 9.73 0.67
N PRO A 96 -16.48 9.38 1.89
CA PRO A 96 -15.49 10.15 2.65
C PRO A 96 -14.10 10.22 2.03
N PHE A 97 -13.76 9.28 1.15
CA PHE A 97 -12.47 9.25 0.45
C PHE A 97 -12.44 10.03 -0.87
N ARG A 98 -13.52 10.72 -1.24
CA ARG A 98 -13.50 11.66 -2.37
C ARG A 98 -12.61 12.86 -2.06
N PRO A 99 -11.99 13.52 -3.07
CA PRO A 99 -11.02 14.58 -2.85
C PRO A 99 -11.48 15.68 -1.88
N SER A 100 -12.71 16.20 -2.06
CA SER A 100 -13.26 17.21 -1.15
C SER A 100 -13.46 16.69 0.28
N GLY A 101 -13.93 15.44 0.42
CA GLY A 101 -14.11 14.82 1.73
C GLY A 101 -12.80 14.58 2.47
N VAL A 102 -11.72 14.27 1.74
CA VAL A 102 -10.39 14.12 2.33
C VAL A 102 -9.85 15.45 2.80
N GLU A 103 -9.93 16.50 1.97
CA GLU A 103 -9.45 17.84 2.30
C GLU A 103 -10.16 18.38 3.54
N ASP A 104 -11.49 18.39 3.52
CA ASP A 104 -12.31 18.99 4.58
C ASP A 104 -12.15 18.26 5.92
N ARG A 105 -11.90 16.94 5.90
CA ARG A 105 -11.96 16.11 7.10
C ARG A 105 -10.58 15.76 7.66
N PHE A 106 -9.61 15.47 6.81
CA PHE A 106 -8.36 14.86 7.27
C PHE A 106 -7.15 15.79 7.22
N ALA A 107 -7.12 16.82 6.32
CA ALA A 107 -5.93 17.62 6.14
C ALA A 107 -5.48 18.30 7.45
N GLY A 108 -6.40 18.97 8.16
CA GLY A 108 -6.08 19.62 9.43
C GLY A 108 -5.63 18.66 10.54
N PHE A 109 -6.23 17.46 10.60
CA PHE A 109 -5.80 16.41 11.54
C PHE A 109 -4.38 15.93 11.22
N VAL A 110 -4.11 15.60 9.95
CA VAL A 110 -2.79 15.16 9.49
C VAL A 110 -1.73 16.22 9.77
N GLU A 111 -2.03 17.51 9.56
CA GLU A 111 -1.10 18.62 9.88
C GLU A 111 -0.78 18.66 11.38
N ALA A 112 -1.79 18.60 12.24
CA ALA A 112 -1.62 18.67 13.69
C ALA A 112 -0.81 17.49 14.24
N GLU A 113 -1.12 16.27 13.81
CA GLU A 113 -0.38 15.06 14.19
C GLU A 113 1.08 15.12 13.69
N THR A 114 1.28 15.54 12.46
CA THR A 114 2.62 15.69 11.86
C THR A 114 3.45 16.68 12.66
N ASP A 115 2.91 17.86 12.97
CA ASP A 115 3.61 18.90 13.75
C ASP A 115 3.93 18.43 15.17
N GLY A 116 3.04 17.66 15.80
CA GLY A 116 3.25 17.04 17.10
C GLY A 116 4.44 16.07 17.09
N LEU A 117 4.45 15.14 16.11
CA LEU A 117 5.52 14.16 15.95
C LEU A 117 6.88 14.83 15.65
N ILE A 118 6.90 15.83 14.77
CA ILE A 118 8.13 16.59 14.46
C ILE A 118 8.63 17.32 15.70
N SER A 119 7.74 17.94 16.47
CA SER A 119 8.12 18.64 17.70
C SER A 119 8.75 17.72 18.72
N ALA A 120 8.29 16.47 18.82
CA ALA A 120 8.84 15.47 19.73
C ALA A 120 10.26 15.04 19.34
N ILE A 121 10.55 14.85 18.05
CA ILE A 121 11.87 14.37 17.60
C ILE A 121 12.89 15.51 17.41
N ARG A 122 12.44 16.75 17.11
CA ARG A 122 13.30 17.89 16.75
C ARG A 122 14.50 18.12 17.67
N PRO A 123 14.36 18.09 19.02
CA PRO A 123 15.48 18.36 19.94
C PRO A 123 16.63 17.34 19.86
N ALA A 124 16.39 16.16 19.31
CA ALA A 124 17.38 15.09 19.29
C ALA A 124 18.42 15.21 18.16
N GLY A 125 18.16 16.00 17.11
CA GLY A 125 19.06 16.16 15.95
C GLY A 125 19.17 14.94 15.05
N SER A 126 18.52 13.82 15.43
CA SER A 126 18.41 12.59 14.65
C SER A 126 17.17 11.80 15.05
N ALA A 127 16.65 10.99 14.14
CA ALA A 127 15.53 10.08 14.41
C ALA A 127 15.52 8.88 13.46
N GLU A 128 14.87 7.83 13.90
CA GLU A 128 14.45 6.70 13.07
C GLU A 128 13.00 6.96 12.62
N LEU A 129 12.80 7.36 11.38
CA LEU A 129 11.52 7.91 10.90
C LEU A 129 10.40 6.86 10.82
N ARG A 130 10.71 5.58 10.69
CA ARG A 130 9.68 4.55 10.59
C ARG A 130 8.86 4.46 11.87
N HIS A 131 9.53 4.29 13.02
CA HIS A 131 8.88 4.07 14.30
C HIS A 131 8.58 5.36 15.07
N GLN A 132 9.30 6.45 14.77
CA GLN A 132 9.15 7.71 15.50
C GLN A 132 8.29 8.75 14.76
N PHE A 133 7.94 8.48 13.49
CA PHE A 133 7.19 9.44 12.67
C PHE A 133 6.16 8.79 11.74
N ALA A 134 6.59 8.04 10.70
CA ALA A 134 5.69 7.60 9.63
C ALA A 134 4.66 6.55 10.10
N GLY A 135 5.10 5.58 10.91
CA GLY A 135 4.22 4.56 11.49
C GLY A 135 3.18 5.15 12.44
N PRO A 136 3.59 5.92 13.47
CA PRO A 136 2.64 6.62 14.35
C PRO A 136 1.65 7.50 13.62
N LEU A 137 2.08 8.29 12.62
CA LEU A 137 1.20 9.12 11.81
C LEU A 137 0.16 8.27 11.07
N ALA A 138 0.58 7.24 10.34
CA ALA A 138 -0.32 6.38 9.58
C ALA A 138 -1.36 5.68 10.47
N VAL A 139 -0.96 5.26 11.69
CA VAL A 139 -1.89 4.66 12.66
C VAL A 139 -2.88 5.68 13.17
N ALA A 140 -2.43 6.89 13.55
CA ALA A 140 -3.31 7.95 14.03
C ALA A 140 -4.36 8.33 12.99
N VAL A 141 -3.96 8.50 11.73
CA VAL A 141 -4.88 8.86 10.62
C VAL A 141 -5.91 7.76 10.37
N VAL A 142 -5.51 6.49 10.37
CA VAL A 142 -6.45 5.37 10.19
C VAL A 142 -7.41 5.25 11.37
N THR A 143 -6.93 5.43 12.60
CA THR A 143 -7.73 5.40 13.83
C THR A 143 -8.80 6.50 13.81
N GLU A 144 -8.41 7.73 13.45
CA GLU A 144 -9.33 8.85 13.26
C GLU A 144 -10.33 8.57 12.14
N ALA A 145 -9.88 8.08 11.00
CA ALA A 145 -10.73 7.77 9.87
C ALA A 145 -11.81 6.73 10.21
N LEU A 146 -11.46 5.70 10.95
CA LEU A 146 -12.38 4.66 11.40
C LEU A 146 -13.30 5.12 12.56
N GLY A 147 -12.91 6.15 13.31
CA GLY A 147 -13.66 6.58 14.50
C GLY A 147 -13.38 5.69 15.73
N LEU A 148 -12.19 5.10 15.82
CA LEU A 148 -11.76 4.29 16.96
C LEU A 148 -11.12 5.15 18.05
N CYS A 149 -11.64 6.35 18.30
CA CYS A 149 -11.05 7.36 19.19
C CYS A 149 -11.05 6.96 20.67
N ASP A 150 -11.79 5.91 21.06
CA ASP A 150 -11.80 5.33 22.40
C ASP A 150 -10.70 4.26 22.60
N VAL A 151 -9.91 3.99 21.57
CA VAL A 151 -8.81 3.00 21.57
C VAL A 151 -7.49 3.73 21.38
N ASP A 152 -6.53 3.48 22.26
CA ASP A 152 -5.20 4.07 22.12
C ASP A 152 -4.44 3.52 20.91
N VAL A 153 -3.52 4.34 20.37
CA VAL A 153 -2.74 4.05 19.17
C VAL A 153 -1.92 2.76 19.30
N ASP A 154 -1.34 2.49 20.47
CA ASP A 154 -0.50 1.31 20.70
C ASP A 154 -1.35 0.02 20.65
N THR A 155 -2.58 0.08 21.16
CA THR A 155 -3.54 -1.03 21.07
C THR A 155 -3.92 -1.29 19.60
N VAL A 156 -4.23 -0.26 18.81
CA VAL A 156 -4.54 -0.40 17.38
C VAL A 156 -3.34 -0.99 16.62
N LEU A 157 -2.15 -0.50 16.91
CA LEU A 157 -0.90 -1.01 16.31
C LEU A 157 -0.65 -2.49 16.67
N SER A 158 -0.94 -2.88 17.90
CA SER A 158 -0.85 -4.29 18.35
C SER A 158 -1.81 -5.19 17.56
N TRP A 159 -3.09 -4.79 17.42
CA TRP A 159 -4.05 -5.54 16.62
C TRP A 159 -3.61 -5.65 15.16
N TYR A 160 -3.19 -4.54 14.60
CA TYR A 160 -2.66 -4.49 13.24
C TYR A 160 -1.51 -5.49 13.03
N ALA A 161 -0.49 -5.43 13.89
CA ALA A 161 0.69 -6.30 13.79
C ALA A 161 0.30 -7.79 13.87
N ALA A 162 -0.60 -8.16 14.79
CA ALA A 162 -1.08 -9.53 14.93
C ALA A 162 -1.88 -10.02 13.71
N ILE A 163 -2.75 -9.18 13.15
CA ILE A 163 -3.54 -9.50 11.95
C ILE A 163 -2.61 -9.67 10.74
N VAL A 164 -1.65 -8.75 10.54
CA VAL A 164 -0.67 -8.83 9.44
C VAL A 164 0.19 -10.09 9.54
N ALA A 165 0.67 -10.42 10.73
CA ALA A 165 1.43 -11.64 10.97
C ALA A 165 0.59 -12.88 10.66
N ALA A 166 -0.70 -12.87 11.01
CA ALA A 166 -1.62 -13.96 10.70
C ALA A 166 -1.84 -14.10 9.18
N VAL A 167 -2.09 -13.00 8.45
CA VAL A 167 -2.23 -13.00 6.98
C VAL A 167 -0.96 -13.53 6.33
N SER A 168 0.21 -13.10 6.77
CA SER A 168 1.51 -13.58 6.26
C SER A 168 1.70 -15.07 6.50
N GLY A 169 1.37 -15.56 7.71
CA GLY A 169 1.44 -16.99 8.06
C GLY A 169 0.51 -17.85 7.21
N VAL A 170 -0.72 -17.38 6.98
CA VAL A 170 -1.70 -18.04 6.10
C VAL A 170 -1.23 -18.04 4.64
N THR A 171 -0.63 -16.95 4.17
CA THR A 171 -0.04 -16.87 2.82
C THR A 171 1.10 -17.88 2.64
N ALA A 172 1.86 -18.16 3.70
CA ALA A 172 2.88 -19.20 3.74
C ALA A 172 2.32 -20.63 3.89
N GLY A 173 0.98 -20.81 3.88
CA GLY A 173 0.30 -22.12 3.96
C GLY A 173 -0.01 -22.60 5.39
N GLY A 174 0.23 -21.77 6.40
CA GLY A 174 -0.08 -22.09 7.81
C GLY A 174 -1.57 -21.91 8.17
N PRO A 175 -1.98 -22.38 9.36
CA PRO A 175 -3.29 -22.05 9.94
C PRO A 175 -3.32 -20.60 10.42
N VAL A 176 -4.52 -20.07 10.69
CA VAL A 176 -4.68 -18.76 11.34
C VAL A 176 -4.15 -18.86 12.79
N PRO A 177 -3.14 -18.06 13.18
CA PRO A 177 -2.62 -18.08 14.54
C PRO A 177 -3.65 -17.55 15.55
N PRO A 178 -3.71 -18.06 16.79
CA PRO A 178 -4.63 -17.58 17.84
C PRO A 178 -4.54 -16.06 18.07
N ALA A 179 -3.34 -15.49 18.11
CA ALA A 179 -3.13 -14.05 18.30
C ALA A 179 -3.80 -13.19 17.21
N GLY A 180 -3.80 -13.66 15.96
CA GLY A 180 -4.50 -12.96 14.87
C GLY A 180 -6.02 -13.01 15.02
N ALA A 181 -6.55 -14.16 15.43
CA ALA A 181 -7.98 -14.31 15.71
C ALA A 181 -8.44 -13.46 16.91
N GLU A 182 -7.65 -13.42 17.98
CA GLU A 182 -7.90 -12.59 19.16
C GLU A 182 -7.87 -11.09 18.83
N ALA A 183 -6.85 -10.65 18.08
CA ALA A 183 -6.74 -9.27 17.62
C ALA A 183 -7.93 -8.84 16.76
N PHE A 184 -8.35 -9.70 15.81
CA PHE A 184 -9.53 -9.42 15.01
C PHE A 184 -10.82 -9.40 15.85
N ALA A 185 -10.96 -10.28 16.84
CA ALA A 185 -12.09 -10.26 17.76
C ALA A 185 -12.14 -8.96 18.59
N ALA A 186 -10.98 -8.45 19.04
CA ALA A 186 -10.87 -7.19 19.77
C ALA A 186 -11.27 -5.98 18.88
N LEU A 187 -10.75 -5.93 17.64
CA LEU A 187 -11.16 -4.92 16.66
C LEU A 187 -12.67 -4.97 16.40
N ARG A 188 -13.24 -6.17 16.23
CA ARG A 188 -14.68 -6.35 16.01
C ARG A 188 -15.52 -5.83 17.18
N ALA A 189 -15.05 -6.02 18.42
CA ALA A 189 -15.69 -5.46 19.59
C ALA A 189 -15.63 -3.93 19.63
N ALA A 190 -14.50 -3.33 19.26
CA ALA A 190 -14.35 -1.87 19.15
C ALA A 190 -15.25 -1.30 18.06
N VAL A 191 -15.24 -1.88 16.86
CA VAL A 191 -16.13 -1.50 15.74
C VAL A 191 -17.59 -1.52 16.20
N LYS A 192 -18.03 -2.57 16.89
CA LYS A 192 -19.41 -2.66 17.41
C LYS A 192 -19.75 -1.51 18.35
N ARG A 193 -18.87 -1.15 19.29
CA ARG A 193 -19.09 0.02 20.17
C ARG A 193 -19.24 1.32 19.39
N THR A 194 -18.40 1.55 18.38
CA THR A 194 -18.50 2.72 17.50
C THR A 194 -19.83 2.75 16.73
N LEU A 195 -20.28 1.59 16.21
CA LEU A 195 -21.56 1.48 15.49
C LEU A 195 -22.77 1.73 16.39
N ASP A 196 -22.70 1.39 17.67
CA ASP A 196 -23.76 1.63 18.66
C ASP A 196 -23.83 3.12 19.07
N ALA A 197 -22.81 3.93 18.81
CA ALA A 197 -22.79 5.37 19.04
C ALA A 197 -23.62 6.10 17.96
N THR A 198 -24.55 6.96 18.39
CA THR A 198 -25.38 7.76 17.50
C THR A 198 -24.62 8.96 16.93
N ASN A 199 -24.79 9.25 15.63
CA ASN A 199 -24.22 10.43 14.92
C ASN A 199 -22.69 10.48 14.80
N ASP A 200 -22.02 9.31 14.76
CA ASP A 200 -20.58 9.25 14.49
C ASP A 200 -20.28 9.67 13.03
N PRO A 201 -19.43 10.70 12.79
CA PRO A 201 -19.03 11.14 11.45
C PRO A 201 -18.00 10.23 10.78
N SER A 202 -17.49 9.22 11.48
CA SER A 202 -16.44 8.31 10.99
C SER A 202 -16.86 7.46 9.80
N LEU A 203 -15.90 6.74 9.22
CA LEU A 203 -16.16 5.75 8.18
C LEU A 203 -17.11 4.65 8.68
N LEU A 204 -16.94 4.23 9.93
CA LEU A 204 -17.83 3.23 10.55
C LEU A 204 -19.25 3.78 10.70
N GLY A 205 -19.40 5.03 11.16
CA GLY A 205 -20.70 5.70 11.23
C GLY A 205 -21.33 5.89 9.85
N ALA A 206 -20.54 6.19 8.82
CA ALA A 206 -21.04 6.26 7.45
C ALA A 206 -21.54 4.88 6.97
N ALA A 207 -20.80 3.81 7.25
CA ALA A 207 -21.19 2.45 6.91
C ALA A 207 -22.48 2.01 7.63
N ALA A 208 -22.65 2.40 8.90
CA ALA A 208 -23.87 2.11 9.68
C ALA A 208 -25.12 2.76 9.09
N ARG A 209 -24.99 3.95 8.50
CA ARG A 209 -26.08 4.70 7.89
C ARG A 209 -26.36 4.37 6.43
N ALA A 210 -25.48 3.57 5.81
CA ALA A 210 -25.57 3.28 4.39
C ALA A 210 -26.80 2.40 4.04
N PRO A 211 -27.45 2.64 2.88
CA PRO A 211 -28.59 1.82 2.43
C PRO A 211 -28.26 0.34 2.24
N GLN A 212 -27.00 0.03 1.95
CA GLN A 212 -26.48 -1.31 1.67
C GLN A 212 -26.53 -2.25 2.88
N ARG A 213 -26.68 -1.74 4.08
CA ARG A 213 -26.84 -2.47 5.35
C ARG A 213 -25.87 -3.64 5.52
N LEU A 214 -24.60 -3.33 5.62
CA LEU A 214 -23.62 -4.32 6.06
C LEU A 214 -23.92 -4.76 7.51
N SER A 215 -23.75 -6.05 7.78
CA SER A 215 -23.77 -6.55 9.15
C SER A 215 -22.58 -6.00 9.96
N PRO A 216 -22.65 -5.95 11.29
CA PRO A 216 -21.52 -5.52 12.12
C PRO A 216 -20.22 -6.32 11.86
N ASP A 217 -20.34 -7.59 11.52
CA ASP A 217 -19.19 -8.45 11.19
C ASP A 217 -18.58 -8.06 9.82
N GLU A 218 -19.40 -7.79 8.82
CA GLU A 218 -18.92 -7.29 7.51
C GLU A 218 -18.29 -5.90 7.63
N VAL A 219 -18.84 -5.02 8.46
CA VAL A 219 -18.23 -3.71 8.75
C VAL A 219 -16.86 -3.90 9.41
N ALA A 220 -16.74 -4.82 10.38
CA ALA A 220 -15.46 -5.11 11.03
C ALA A 220 -14.42 -5.71 10.08
N SER A 221 -14.83 -6.60 9.16
CA SER A 221 -13.96 -7.12 8.11
C SER A 221 -13.43 -6.01 7.20
N ASN A 222 -14.30 -5.09 6.78
CA ASN A 222 -13.89 -3.94 5.99
C ASN A 222 -13.01 -2.95 6.78
N ALA A 223 -13.27 -2.73 8.07
CA ALA A 223 -12.42 -1.92 8.94
C ALA A 223 -11.00 -2.51 9.07
N ALA A 224 -10.88 -3.83 9.25
CA ALA A 224 -9.58 -4.51 9.27
C ALA A 224 -8.81 -4.32 7.95
N VAL A 225 -9.50 -4.37 6.81
CA VAL A 225 -8.90 -4.13 5.49
C VAL A 225 -8.48 -2.67 5.31
N LEU A 226 -9.26 -1.72 5.80
CA LEU A 226 -8.90 -0.30 5.78
C LEU A 226 -7.68 -0.02 6.67
N MET A 227 -7.58 -0.65 7.85
CA MET A 227 -6.36 -0.61 8.67
C MET A 227 -5.16 -1.20 7.93
N PHE A 228 -5.32 -2.39 7.34
CA PHE A 228 -4.27 -3.07 6.59
C PHE A 228 -3.78 -2.22 5.41
N GLY A 229 -4.71 -1.64 4.64
CA GLY A 229 -4.39 -0.79 3.50
C GLY A 229 -3.82 0.59 3.87
N GLY A 230 -4.20 1.15 5.01
CA GLY A 230 -3.85 2.51 5.39
C GLY A 230 -2.53 2.64 6.16
N ILE A 231 -2.15 1.66 6.98
CA ILE A 231 -0.97 1.77 7.84
C ILE A 231 0.31 1.48 7.06
N ASP A 232 0.51 0.24 6.63
CA ASP A 232 1.79 -0.23 6.07
C ASP A 232 2.16 0.47 4.75
N THR A 233 1.15 0.75 3.93
CA THR A 233 1.36 1.37 2.63
C THR A 233 1.65 2.87 2.75
N THR A 234 0.96 3.59 3.63
CA THR A 234 1.21 5.03 3.82
C THR A 234 2.52 5.27 4.55
N GLU A 235 2.83 4.48 5.59
CA GLU A 235 4.18 4.45 6.19
C GLU A 235 5.24 4.27 5.11
N GLY A 236 5.06 3.26 4.22
CA GLY A 236 5.99 3.00 3.13
C GLY A 236 6.09 4.14 2.11
N MET A 237 4.96 4.79 1.76
CA MET A 237 4.96 5.95 0.87
C MET A 237 5.75 7.12 1.45
N ILE A 238 5.56 7.44 2.73
CA ILE A 238 6.29 8.52 3.42
C ILE A 238 7.79 8.22 3.43
N LEU A 239 8.17 7.01 3.86
CA LEU A 239 9.58 6.62 3.97
C LEU A 239 10.28 6.59 2.60
N ASN A 240 9.64 6.02 1.58
CA ASN A 240 10.19 5.97 0.22
C ASN A 240 10.33 7.39 -0.37
N ALA A 241 9.35 8.27 -0.13
CA ALA A 241 9.40 9.65 -0.59
C ALA A 241 10.55 10.43 0.08
N VAL A 242 10.66 10.39 1.41
CA VAL A 242 11.76 11.03 2.14
C VAL A 242 13.11 10.50 1.66
N ARG A 243 13.24 9.19 1.51
CA ARG A 243 14.47 8.56 1.00
C ARG A 243 14.84 9.09 -0.38
N HIS A 244 13.93 9.07 -1.36
CA HIS A 244 14.20 9.53 -2.73
C HIS A 244 14.57 11.01 -2.78
N LEU A 245 13.92 11.86 -1.98
CA LEU A 245 14.19 13.29 -1.92
C LEU A 245 15.56 13.61 -1.29
N LEU A 246 16.02 12.78 -0.35
CA LEU A 246 17.29 12.97 0.35
C LEU A 246 18.47 12.22 -0.31
N ASP A 247 18.21 11.26 -1.18
CA ASP A 247 19.24 10.45 -1.86
C ASP A 247 20.01 11.29 -2.90
N ASP A 248 19.35 12.25 -3.56
CA ASP A 248 19.97 13.24 -4.45
C ASP A 248 20.06 14.62 -3.80
N PRO A 249 21.28 15.08 -3.43
CA PRO A 249 21.48 16.41 -2.82
C PRO A 249 20.98 17.58 -3.66
N GLY A 250 20.84 17.40 -4.99
CA GLY A 250 20.32 18.42 -5.91
C GLY A 250 18.81 18.62 -5.82
N THR A 251 18.08 17.67 -5.29
CA THR A 251 16.60 17.70 -5.27
C THR A 251 16.04 18.75 -4.30
N LEU A 252 16.55 18.80 -3.07
CA LEU A 252 16.00 19.71 -2.04
C LEU A 252 16.14 21.22 -2.38
N PRO A 253 17.28 21.71 -2.93
CA PRO A 253 17.36 23.10 -3.42
C PRO A 253 16.28 23.43 -4.45
N VAL A 254 16.04 22.53 -5.41
CA VAL A 254 15.01 22.72 -6.43
C VAL A 254 13.62 22.80 -5.83
N LEU A 255 13.29 21.95 -4.85
CA LEU A 255 11.98 21.97 -4.17
C LEU A 255 11.79 23.23 -3.31
N ARG A 256 12.86 23.78 -2.73
CA ARG A 256 12.79 25.07 -2.00
C ARG A 256 12.47 26.23 -2.93
N ASP A 257 13.07 26.23 -4.13
CA ASP A 257 12.81 27.26 -5.14
C ASP A 257 11.45 27.08 -5.82
N GLN A 258 10.95 25.85 -5.92
CA GLN A 258 9.72 25.46 -6.62
C GLN A 258 8.92 24.47 -5.77
N PRO A 259 8.27 24.89 -4.69
CA PRO A 259 7.55 24.02 -3.76
C PRO A 259 6.36 23.30 -4.44
N ASP A 260 5.78 23.88 -5.48
CA ASP A 260 4.69 23.28 -6.28
C ASP A 260 5.10 21.97 -6.98
N LEU A 261 6.38 21.63 -7.04
CA LEU A 261 6.86 20.34 -7.54
C LEU A 261 6.70 19.20 -6.53
N LEU A 262 6.50 19.46 -5.24
CA LEU A 262 6.43 18.42 -4.22
C LEU A 262 5.34 17.37 -4.50
N PRO A 263 4.10 17.73 -4.86
CA PRO A 263 3.10 16.71 -5.21
C PRO A 263 3.54 15.81 -6.37
N ASN A 264 4.22 16.35 -7.38
CA ASN A 264 4.74 15.54 -8.48
C ASN A 264 5.94 14.68 -8.07
N ALA A 265 6.79 15.16 -7.18
CA ALA A 265 7.88 14.38 -6.61
C ALA A 265 7.37 13.19 -5.80
N ILE A 266 6.25 13.34 -5.07
CA ILE A 266 5.56 12.25 -4.38
C ILE A 266 5.02 11.22 -5.40
N GLU A 267 4.34 11.66 -6.48
CA GLU A 267 3.87 10.75 -7.54
C GLU A 267 5.02 9.97 -8.19
N GLU A 268 6.15 10.63 -8.41
CA GLU A 268 7.35 9.98 -8.96
C GLU A 268 7.96 8.99 -7.97
N SER A 269 7.97 9.30 -6.68
CA SER A 269 8.40 8.37 -5.65
C SER A 269 7.52 7.11 -5.61
N ILE A 270 6.20 7.31 -5.63
CA ILE A 270 5.21 6.23 -5.67
C ILE A 270 5.37 5.37 -6.95
N ARG A 271 5.68 6.00 -8.08
CA ARG A 271 5.98 5.30 -9.32
C ARG A 271 7.22 4.42 -9.18
N LEU A 272 8.31 5.02 -8.71
CA LEU A 272 9.63 4.37 -8.69
C LEU A 272 9.70 3.25 -7.66
N GLU A 273 9.14 3.45 -6.47
CA GLU A 273 9.09 2.43 -5.40
C GLU A 273 7.69 2.41 -4.76
N PRO A 274 6.73 1.70 -5.38
CA PRO A 274 5.38 1.59 -4.84
C PRO A 274 5.39 0.79 -3.54
N ALA A 275 4.79 1.35 -2.48
CA ALA A 275 4.71 0.68 -1.19
C ALA A 275 3.97 -0.67 -1.28
N ALA A 276 2.92 -0.78 -2.11
CA ALA A 276 2.32 -2.04 -2.51
C ALA A 276 2.87 -2.43 -3.90
N ALA A 277 3.83 -3.34 -3.92
CA ALA A 277 4.61 -3.69 -5.12
C ALA A 277 3.99 -4.79 -5.98
N VAL A 278 3.11 -5.62 -5.38
CA VAL A 278 2.47 -6.76 -6.04
C VAL A 278 1.03 -6.89 -5.57
N VAL A 279 0.12 -7.19 -6.50
CA VAL A 279 -1.28 -7.56 -6.22
C VAL A 279 -1.62 -8.89 -6.87
N ASP A 280 -2.36 -9.73 -6.13
CA ASP A 280 -2.68 -11.09 -6.54
C ASP A 280 -4.10 -11.18 -7.12
N ARG A 281 -4.27 -12.09 -8.10
CA ARG A 281 -5.52 -12.49 -8.73
C ARG A 281 -5.51 -13.99 -8.95
N TYR A 282 -6.68 -14.57 -9.23
CA TYR A 282 -6.83 -15.95 -9.63
C TYR A 282 -7.61 -16.04 -10.93
N ALA A 283 -7.13 -16.87 -11.87
CA ALA A 283 -7.80 -17.04 -13.15
C ALA A 283 -9.13 -17.84 -12.97
N THR A 284 -10.24 -17.27 -13.41
CA THR A 284 -11.57 -17.93 -13.34
C THR A 284 -11.79 -18.94 -14.46
N ARG A 285 -10.98 -18.84 -15.53
CA ARG A 285 -11.02 -19.68 -16.73
C ARG A 285 -9.63 -19.85 -17.33
N ASN A 286 -9.49 -20.75 -18.28
CA ASN A 286 -8.28 -20.80 -19.09
C ASN A 286 -8.21 -19.54 -19.96
N VAL A 287 -7.05 -18.89 -19.96
CA VAL A 287 -6.84 -17.63 -20.69
C VAL A 287 -5.41 -17.56 -21.21
N GLU A 288 -5.25 -16.97 -22.40
CA GLU A 288 -3.95 -16.56 -22.92
C GLU A 288 -3.67 -15.11 -22.51
N LEU A 289 -2.49 -14.87 -21.94
CA LEU A 289 -2.03 -13.54 -21.57
C LEU A 289 -0.55 -13.41 -22.00
N GLY A 290 -0.26 -12.54 -22.98
CA GLY A 290 1.03 -12.57 -23.66
C GLY A 290 1.29 -13.96 -24.25
N ASP A 291 2.48 -14.52 -23.98
CA ASP A 291 2.85 -15.87 -24.46
C ASP A 291 2.49 -16.99 -23.45
N ALA A 292 1.80 -16.63 -22.35
CA ALA A 292 1.45 -17.57 -21.29
C ALA A 292 0.05 -18.16 -21.46
N GLN A 293 -0.05 -19.47 -21.26
CA GLN A 293 -1.33 -20.22 -21.20
C GLN A 293 -1.67 -20.44 -19.73
N ILE A 294 -2.47 -19.54 -19.17
CA ILE A 294 -2.88 -19.55 -17.76
C ILE A 294 -4.11 -20.45 -17.63
N ARG A 295 -4.09 -21.39 -16.69
CA ARG A 295 -5.21 -22.29 -16.44
C ARG A 295 -6.13 -21.71 -15.36
N ARG A 296 -7.40 -22.11 -15.43
CA ARG A 296 -8.37 -21.83 -14.38
C ARG A 296 -7.81 -22.22 -13.00
N GLY A 297 -7.94 -21.30 -12.03
CA GLY A 297 -7.50 -21.48 -10.65
C GLY A 297 -6.02 -21.17 -10.41
N GLU A 298 -5.23 -20.86 -11.45
CA GLU A 298 -3.84 -20.45 -11.24
C GLU A 298 -3.74 -19.03 -10.69
N LEU A 299 -2.75 -18.82 -9.81
CA LEU A 299 -2.39 -17.51 -9.26
C LEU A 299 -1.76 -16.66 -10.36
N VAL A 300 -2.20 -15.40 -10.45
CA VAL A 300 -1.69 -14.37 -11.35
C VAL A 300 -1.35 -13.13 -10.52
N SER A 301 -0.07 -12.96 -10.24
CA SER A 301 0.45 -11.79 -9.53
C SER A 301 0.78 -10.68 -10.53
N VAL A 302 0.32 -9.46 -10.27
CA VAL A 302 0.68 -8.27 -11.04
C VAL A 302 1.78 -7.52 -10.30
N SER A 303 2.97 -7.42 -10.90
CA SER A 303 4.06 -6.61 -10.35
C SER A 303 3.87 -5.14 -10.72
N ILE A 304 3.33 -4.37 -9.78
CA ILE A 304 3.21 -2.92 -9.90
C ILE A 304 4.60 -2.28 -10.00
N ALA A 305 5.56 -2.78 -9.20
CA ALA A 305 6.95 -2.32 -9.23
C ALA A 305 7.60 -2.49 -10.63
N ALA A 306 7.30 -3.59 -11.33
CA ALA A 306 7.80 -3.80 -12.69
C ALA A 306 7.06 -2.91 -13.70
N ALA A 307 5.74 -2.87 -13.65
CA ALA A 307 4.91 -2.11 -14.58
C ALA A 307 5.18 -0.60 -14.49
N ASN A 308 5.41 -0.07 -13.31
CA ASN A 308 5.78 1.33 -13.08
C ASN A 308 7.17 1.71 -13.61
N ARG A 309 7.98 0.75 -13.99
CA ARG A 309 9.28 0.93 -14.63
C ARG A 309 9.30 0.43 -16.08
N ASP A 310 8.14 0.34 -16.73
CA ASP A 310 8.05 -0.07 -18.13
C ASP A 310 8.55 1.06 -19.05
N PRO A 311 9.65 0.85 -19.82
CA PRO A 311 10.22 1.88 -20.68
C PRO A 311 9.30 2.28 -21.85
N ILE A 312 8.28 1.47 -22.15
CA ILE A 312 7.26 1.83 -23.17
C ILE A 312 6.40 3.00 -22.66
N VAL A 313 6.21 3.11 -21.34
CA VAL A 313 5.39 4.17 -20.72
C VAL A 313 6.26 5.27 -20.12
N PHE A 314 7.35 4.90 -19.46
CA PHE A 314 8.20 5.82 -18.71
C PHE A 314 9.62 5.85 -19.31
N SER A 315 10.00 6.95 -19.95
CA SER A 315 11.40 7.13 -20.39
C SER A 315 12.34 7.17 -19.19
N ASP A 316 13.55 6.60 -19.32
CA ASP A 316 14.52 6.48 -18.21
C ASP A 316 13.83 6.01 -16.91
N PRO A 317 13.19 4.81 -16.93
CA PRO A 317 12.23 4.41 -15.92
C PRO A 317 12.85 4.22 -14.52
N ASP A 318 14.14 4.02 -14.44
CA ASP A 318 14.88 3.79 -13.18
C ASP A 318 15.39 5.10 -12.54
N ARG A 319 15.27 6.24 -13.25
CA ARG A 319 15.67 7.53 -12.74
C ARG A 319 14.53 8.18 -11.95
N PHE A 320 14.82 8.68 -10.75
CA PHE A 320 13.93 9.55 -10.00
C PHE A 320 13.97 10.96 -10.62
N ASP A 321 12.82 11.44 -11.12
CA ASP A 321 12.69 12.74 -11.77
C ASP A 321 11.46 13.48 -11.26
N ILE A 322 11.68 14.45 -10.36
CA ILE A 322 10.62 15.26 -9.75
C ILE A 322 9.81 16.09 -10.76
N ARG A 323 10.27 16.18 -12.01
CA ARG A 323 9.60 16.89 -13.12
C ARG A 323 8.97 15.94 -14.13
N ARG A 324 8.95 14.64 -13.87
CA ARG A 324 8.39 13.66 -14.79
C ARG A 324 6.92 13.98 -15.10
N ALA A 325 6.64 14.31 -16.37
CA ALA A 325 5.31 14.77 -16.78
C ALA A 325 4.22 13.68 -16.61
N ASN A 326 4.59 12.41 -16.73
CA ASN A 326 3.66 11.28 -16.69
C ASN A 326 3.77 10.43 -15.38
N ALA A 327 4.35 10.96 -14.29
CA ALA A 327 4.44 10.27 -13.01
C ALA A 327 3.07 9.74 -12.51
N LYS A 328 2.00 10.49 -12.75
CA LYS A 328 0.61 10.12 -12.37
C LYS A 328 0.04 8.92 -13.11
N LEU A 329 0.70 8.44 -14.18
CA LEU A 329 0.29 7.20 -14.85
C LEU A 329 0.72 5.94 -14.08
N ASN A 330 1.39 6.10 -12.92
CA ASN A 330 1.77 4.96 -12.09
C ASN A 330 0.56 4.09 -11.68
N LEU A 331 0.82 2.81 -11.45
CA LEU A 331 -0.19 1.82 -11.07
C LEU A 331 -0.20 1.51 -9.56
N ALA A 332 0.46 2.30 -8.73
CA ALA A 332 0.63 2.01 -7.30
C ALA A 332 -0.69 1.92 -6.51
N PHE A 333 -1.74 2.55 -7.03
CA PHE A 333 -3.09 2.46 -6.46
C PHE A 333 -3.99 1.46 -7.20
N ALA A 334 -3.40 0.52 -7.94
CA ALA A 334 -4.09 -0.45 -8.79
C ALA A 334 -4.95 0.21 -9.89
N GLN A 335 -5.81 -0.58 -10.54
CA GLN A 335 -6.73 -0.15 -11.60
C GLN A 335 -8.04 -0.96 -11.51
N GLY A 336 -9.08 -0.46 -12.17
CA GLY A 336 -10.37 -1.14 -12.26
C GLY A 336 -11.18 -1.09 -10.96
N PRO A 337 -12.03 -2.11 -10.68
CA PRO A 337 -12.93 -2.10 -9.52
C PRO A 337 -12.19 -1.97 -8.18
N HIS A 338 -11.00 -2.54 -8.08
CA HIS A 338 -10.14 -2.49 -6.89
C HIS A 338 -9.16 -1.31 -6.87
N PHE A 339 -9.39 -0.25 -7.65
CA PHE A 339 -8.63 0.99 -7.49
C PHE A 339 -8.66 1.44 -6.02
N CYS A 340 -7.51 1.80 -5.45
CA CYS A 340 -7.37 2.09 -4.03
C CYS A 340 -8.39 3.14 -3.55
N LEU A 341 -9.17 2.79 -2.54
CA LEU A 341 -10.18 3.67 -1.96
C LEU A 341 -9.52 4.88 -1.27
N GLY A 342 -8.41 4.66 -0.56
CA GLY A 342 -7.66 5.66 0.18
C GLY A 342 -6.64 6.45 -0.64
N ALA A 343 -6.63 6.33 -1.98
CA ALA A 343 -5.58 6.92 -2.82
C ALA A 343 -5.39 8.43 -2.61
N GLN A 344 -6.49 9.17 -2.42
CA GLN A 344 -6.41 10.61 -2.18
C GLN A 344 -5.89 10.90 -0.77
N LEU A 345 -6.38 10.19 0.25
CA LEU A 345 -5.92 10.36 1.64
C LEU A 345 -4.42 10.06 1.76
N ALA A 346 -3.95 8.96 1.19
CA ALA A 346 -2.54 8.59 1.20
C ALA A 346 -1.63 9.64 0.53
N ARG A 347 -2.10 10.26 -0.57
CA ARG A 347 -1.39 11.37 -1.23
C ARG A 347 -1.33 12.62 -0.36
N THR A 348 -2.47 13.00 0.20
CA THR A 348 -2.57 14.18 1.09
C THR A 348 -1.70 13.98 2.31
N GLU A 349 -1.81 12.85 2.99
CA GLU A 349 -1.02 12.50 4.17
C GLU A 349 0.49 12.51 3.87
N THR A 350 0.90 11.82 2.80
CA THR A 350 2.33 11.78 2.41
C THR A 350 2.85 13.17 2.05
N THR A 351 2.07 13.98 1.33
CA THR A 351 2.49 15.32 0.93
C THR A 351 2.65 16.25 2.13
N ILE A 352 1.69 16.25 3.06
CA ILE A 352 1.74 17.05 4.29
C ILE A 352 2.93 16.60 5.15
N ALA A 353 3.05 15.28 5.40
CA ALA A 353 4.12 14.72 6.21
C ALA A 353 5.50 15.10 5.68
N VAL A 354 5.74 14.96 4.39
CA VAL A 354 7.02 15.27 3.76
C VAL A 354 7.29 16.79 3.77
N ALA A 355 6.29 17.62 3.42
CA ALA A 355 6.43 19.07 3.45
C ALA A 355 6.85 19.56 4.85
N ARG A 356 6.11 19.11 5.88
CA ARG A 356 6.38 19.52 7.27
C ARG A 356 7.72 19.00 7.80
N LEU A 357 8.16 17.81 7.40
CA LEU A 357 9.50 17.29 7.74
C LEU A 357 10.60 18.18 7.14
N LEU A 358 10.47 18.55 5.86
CA LEU A 358 11.46 19.38 5.17
C LEU A 358 11.54 20.80 5.77
N ASP A 359 10.41 21.37 6.19
CA ASP A 359 10.34 22.70 6.81
C ASP A 359 10.74 22.66 8.28
N GLY A 360 10.34 21.62 9.01
CA GLY A 360 10.52 21.51 10.45
C GLY A 360 11.91 21.06 10.89
N LEU A 361 12.69 20.40 10.02
CA LEU A 361 14.00 19.82 10.35
C LEU A 361 15.09 20.38 9.43
N PRO A 362 15.71 21.52 9.78
CA PRO A 362 16.71 22.20 8.94
C PRO A 362 17.93 21.31 8.64
N GLY A 363 18.31 21.21 7.37
CA GLY A 363 19.45 20.38 6.96
C GLY A 363 19.18 18.88 7.08
N LEU A 364 17.92 18.47 6.98
CA LEU A 364 17.50 17.06 6.97
C LEU A 364 18.28 16.29 5.90
N ARG A 365 18.86 15.15 6.29
CA ARG A 365 19.64 14.26 5.42
C ARG A 365 19.57 12.82 5.92
N LEU A 366 19.81 11.87 5.04
CA LEU A 366 19.99 10.48 5.42
C LEU A 366 21.22 10.31 6.32
N ASP A 367 21.14 9.38 7.25
CA ASP A 367 22.29 8.95 8.03
C ASP A 367 23.10 7.96 7.19
N PRO A 368 24.34 8.28 6.77
CA PRO A 368 25.14 7.42 5.89
C PRO A 368 25.60 6.12 6.57
N ASP A 369 25.57 6.07 7.90
CA ASP A 369 26.01 4.90 8.67
C ASP A 369 24.94 3.80 8.75
N HIS A 370 23.71 4.07 8.24
CA HIS A 370 22.59 3.15 8.32
C HIS A 370 22.03 2.80 6.94
N PRO A 371 21.79 1.50 6.65
CA PRO A 371 21.18 1.07 5.40
C PRO A 371 19.72 1.55 5.32
N ASN A 372 19.31 2.04 4.15
CA ASN A 372 17.99 2.59 3.91
C ASN A 372 17.29 2.02 2.67
N ALA A 373 17.79 0.91 2.11
CA ALA A 373 17.19 0.30 0.92
C ALA A 373 15.80 -0.29 1.22
N PRO A 374 14.79 -0.04 0.37
CA PRO A 374 13.49 -0.68 0.48
C PRO A 374 13.59 -2.19 0.27
N ARG A 375 12.91 -2.96 1.12
CA ARG A 375 12.85 -4.42 1.04
C ARG A 375 11.41 -4.90 1.13
N GLY A 376 11.19 -6.13 0.74
CA GLY A 376 9.88 -6.78 0.79
C GLY A 376 9.36 -7.20 -0.58
N LEU A 377 8.59 -8.28 -0.60
CA LEU A 377 8.01 -8.82 -1.83
C LEU A 377 6.71 -8.10 -2.20
N VAL A 378 5.78 -7.98 -1.24
CA VAL A 378 4.45 -7.40 -1.44
C VAL A 378 4.43 -5.94 -1.00
N PHE A 379 4.89 -5.66 0.21
CA PHE A 379 5.08 -4.30 0.72
C PHE A 379 6.56 -3.97 0.74
N ARG A 380 6.92 -2.85 0.09
CA ARG A 380 8.31 -2.42 -0.08
C ARG A 380 8.55 -1.06 0.55
N LYS A 381 9.42 -1.06 1.55
CA LYS A 381 9.87 0.13 2.29
C LYS A 381 11.20 -0.15 2.98
N PRO A 382 11.95 0.87 3.40
CA PRO A 382 13.09 0.69 4.32
C PRO A 382 12.65 0.02 5.61
N ALA A 383 13.44 -0.95 6.09
CA ALA A 383 13.21 -1.56 7.41
C ALA A 383 13.38 -0.52 8.53
N THR A 384 14.33 0.40 8.36
CA THR A 384 14.59 1.59 9.17
C THR A 384 15.01 2.73 8.26
N LEU A 385 14.64 3.97 8.60
CA LEU A 385 15.11 5.17 7.91
C LEU A 385 15.69 6.17 8.91
N GLN A 386 16.98 6.07 9.13
CA GLN A 386 17.71 6.98 10.01
C GLN A 386 18.01 8.29 9.29
N VAL A 387 17.69 9.38 9.94
CA VAL A 387 17.96 10.75 9.44
C VAL A 387 18.62 11.62 10.49
N ARG A 388 19.31 12.66 10.04
CA ARG A 388 19.95 13.68 10.89
C ARG A 388 19.59 15.08 10.36
N TRP A 389 19.57 16.06 11.25
CA TRP A 389 19.35 17.47 10.93
C TRP A 389 20.16 18.39 11.86
N THR A 390 20.08 19.70 11.62
CA THR A 390 20.73 20.71 12.48
C THR A 390 19.74 21.16 13.56
N VAL A 391 20.18 21.13 14.82
CA VAL A 391 19.40 21.57 15.98
C VAL A 391 19.66 23.06 16.22
#